data_f950ca150dd54fe7a13b756978f40593
#
_entry.id   f950ca150dd54fe7a13b756978f40593
#
_cell.length_a   1.000
_cell.length_b   1.000
_cell.length_c   1.000
_cell.angle_alpha   90.00
_cell.angle_beta   90.00
_cell.angle_gamma   90.00
#
_symmetry.space_group_name_H-M   'P 1'
#
loop_
_entity.id
_entity.type
_entity.pdbx_description
1 polymer ?
#
loop_
_entity_poly.entity_id
_entity_poly.type
_entity_poly.pdbx_seq_one_letter_code
_entity_poly.pdbx_strand_id
1 'polypeptide(L)'
;IKKDIYPCLKDIISTYKKGTDFSIYMDTDGLIHAGSGLDQVTWMDVRVGDWVATPRHGKPVEINALWYNALCTMDMLQTKFGDNDDSYRQLASLVKTSFNKRFWNENTGCLYDVVDEDDDTIRPNQIYAVSLPFTMLDKEREKAIVDTVTDKLYVGCGLRSLDPDHKDYHPIYIGSLSKRDHAYHQGTAWGFLLGGFISAYVKVNGRTKETALCADKLLDPVREHLLNNCIGSICEIFDGDAPHNGRGCYAQAWSVGEVLRCY
;
A
#
# COMPACT_ATOMS: atom_id res chain seq x y z
N ILE A 1 21.48 10.58 -14.29
CA ILE A 1 20.24 10.95 -13.59
C ILE A 1 19.78 12.35 -14.04
N LYS A 2 20.60 13.43 -13.87
CA LYS A 2 20.17 14.82 -14.18
C LYS A 2 19.74 15.01 -15.63
N LYS A 3 20.46 14.40 -16.60
CA LYS A 3 20.21 14.59 -18.04
C LYS A 3 19.11 13.69 -18.59
N ASP A 4 18.98 12.46 -18.07
CA ASP A 4 18.15 11.42 -18.70
C ASP A 4 16.90 11.09 -17.86
N ILE A 5 17.06 10.91 -16.56
CA ILE A 5 15.97 10.47 -15.67
C ILE A 5 15.13 11.65 -15.17
N TYR A 6 15.78 12.73 -14.73
CA TYR A 6 15.07 13.88 -14.15
C TYR A 6 14.06 14.54 -15.07
N PRO A 7 14.30 14.72 -16.39
CA PRO A 7 13.27 15.18 -17.32
C PRO A 7 12.05 14.24 -17.38
N CYS A 8 12.27 12.91 -17.42
CA CYS A 8 11.18 11.94 -17.41
C CYS A 8 10.34 12.03 -16.12
N LEU A 9 10.97 12.22 -14.97
CA LEU A 9 10.25 12.40 -13.70
C LEU A 9 9.40 13.68 -13.71
N LYS A 10 9.90 14.79 -14.28
CA LYS A 10 9.11 16.02 -14.49
C LYS A 10 7.89 15.76 -15.37
N ASP A 11 8.05 15.00 -16.44
CA ASP A 11 6.95 14.67 -17.35
C ASP A 11 5.89 13.81 -16.68
N ILE A 12 6.29 12.84 -15.85
CA ILE A 12 5.38 12.02 -15.03
C ILE A 12 4.53 12.93 -14.12
N ILE A 13 5.16 13.78 -13.32
CA ILE A 13 4.44 14.71 -12.43
C ILE A 13 3.50 15.62 -13.22
N SER A 14 3.98 16.20 -14.35
CA SER A 14 3.17 17.07 -15.21
C SER A 14 1.95 16.34 -15.77
N THR A 15 2.12 15.07 -16.16
CA THR A 15 1.06 14.24 -16.71
C THR A 15 -0.03 13.94 -15.68
N TYR A 16 0.35 13.53 -14.47
CA TYR A 16 -0.63 13.31 -13.38
C TYR A 16 -1.36 14.60 -12.98
N LYS A 17 -0.68 15.75 -13.00
CA LYS A 17 -1.33 17.05 -12.76
C LYS A 17 -2.36 17.42 -13.82
N LYS A 18 -2.11 17.09 -15.08
CA LYS A 18 -3.02 17.38 -16.22
C LYS A 18 -4.16 16.37 -16.32
N GLY A 19 -3.92 15.16 -15.87
CA GLY A 19 -4.81 14.02 -16.03
C GLY A 19 -4.37 13.07 -17.13
N THR A 20 -4.72 11.79 -16.93
CA THR A 20 -4.50 10.67 -17.86
C THR A 20 -5.83 9.97 -18.16
N ASP A 21 -5.77 8.87 -18.89
CA ASP A 21 -6.92 7.95 -19.05
C ASP A 21 -7.41 7.45 -17.69
N PHE A 22 -8.59 6.83 -17.66
CA PHE A 22 -9.21 6.22 -16.47
C PHE A 22 -9.50 7.21 -15.33
N SER A 23 -9.82 8.45 -15.65
CA SER A 23 -10.11 9.49 -14.65
C SER A 23 -9.00 9.65 -13.59
N ILE A 24 -7.74 9.48 -13.98
CA ILE A 24 -6.60 9.68 -13.09
C ILE A 24 -6.11 11.11 -13.27
N TYR A 25 -6.18 11.91 -12.20
CA TYR A 25 -5.74 13.32 -12.22
C TYR A 25 -5.49 13.85 -10.81
N MET A 26 -4.73 14.92 -10.72
CA MET A 26 -4.58 15.68 -9.48
C MET A 26 -5.79 16.63 -9.33
N ASP A 27 -6.52 16.48 -8.24
CA ASP A 27 -7.65 17.36 -7.92
C ASP A 27 -7.18 18.70 -7.29
N THR A 28 -8.12 19.61 -7.06
CA THR A 28 -7.88 20.96 -6.51
C THR A 28 -7.28 20.96 -5.11
N ASP A 29 -7.48 19.90 -4.33
CA ASP A 29 -6.89 19.70 -3.01
C ASP A 29 -5.45 19.12 -3.08
N GLY A 30 -4.91 18.92 -4.28
CA GLY A 30 -3.59 18.39 -4.55
C GLY A 30 -3.49 16.87 -4.51
N LEU A 31 -4.55 16.16 -4.12
CA LEU A 31 -4.60 14.70 -4.05
C LEU A 31 -4.88 14.09 -5.44
N ILE A 32 -4.43 12.87 -5.65
CA ILE A 32 -4.71 12.11 -6.87
C ILE A 32 -6.06 11.41 -6.73
N HIS A 33 -6.94 11.71 -7.67
CA HIS A 33 -8.16 10.96 -7.95
C HIS A 33 -7.85 9.88 -9.00
N ALA A 34 -8.49 8.72 -8.92
CA ALA A 34 -8.30 7.63 -9.85
C ALA A 34 -9.58 6.79 -10.02
N GLY A 35 -9.91 6.46 -11.25
CA GLY A 35 -10.95 5.51 -11.62
C GLY A 35 -12.37 6.05 -11.62
N SER A 36 -13.22 5.36 -12.37
CA SER A 36 -14.66 5.55 -12.43
C SER A 36 -15.35 4.33 -13.02
N GLY A 37 -16.61 4.10 -12.71
CA GLY A 37 -17.41 3.04 -13.31
C GLY A 37 -16.84 1.63 -13.12
N LEU A 38 -16.27 1.03 -14.17
CA LEU A 38 -15.70 -0.32 -14.15
C LEU A 38 -14.15 -0.30 -14.18
N ASP A 39 -13.51 0.85 -14.04
CA ASP A 39 -12.07 0.97 -14.07
C ASP A 39 -11.42 0.22 -12.88
N GLN A 40 -10.23 -0.35 -13.14
CA GLN A 40 -9.41 -1.01 -12.14
C GLN A 40 -8.02 -0.36 -12.17
N VAL A 41 -7.78 0.58 -11.27
CA VAL A 41 -6.62 1.50 -11.33
C VAL A 41 -5.71 1.42 -10.11
N THR A 42 -5.92 0.41 -9.24
CA THR A 42 -5.04 0.09 -8.12
C THR A 42 -4.59 -1.36 -8.20
N TRP A 43 -3.72 -1.80 -7.30
CA TRP A 43 -3.30 -3.20 -7.23
C TRP A 43 -4.45 -4.17 -6.83
N MET A 44 -5.54 -3.65 -6.26
CA MET A 44 -6.76 -4.41 -5.99
C MET A 44 -7.70 -4.32 -7.20
N ASP A 45 -7.38 -5.04 -8.27
CA ASP A 45 -7.87 -4.80 -9.63
C ASP A 45 -8.81 -5.89 -10.20
N VAL A 46 -9.40 -6.73 -9.35
CA VAL A 46 -10.29 -7.80 -9.83
C VAL A 46 -11.60 -7.26 -10.36
N ARG A 47 -11.86 -7.58 -11.61
CA ARG A 47 -13.13 -7.35 -12.29
C ARG A 47 -13.61 -8.61 -13.00
N VAL A 48 -14.89 -8.93 -12.86
CA VAL A 48 -15.56 -10.08 -13.51
C VAL A 48 -16.76 -9.56 -14.28
N GLY A 49 -16.62 -9.44 -15.59
CA GLY A 49 -17.66 -8.83 -16.45
C GLY A 49 -17.95 -7.38 -16.02
N ASP A 50 -19.18 -7.14 -15.59
CA ASP A 50 -19.67 -5.84 -15.13
C ASP A 50 -19.62 -5.69 -13.59
N TRP A 51 -18.96 -6.62 -12.91
CA TRP A 51 -18.77 -6.59 -11.46
C TRP A 51 -17.33 -6.29 -11.09
N VAL A 52 -17.12 -5.25 -10.29
CA VAL A 52 -15.84 -4.87 -9.68
C VAL A 52 -15.83 -5.43 -8.27
N ALA A 53 -14.89 -6.34 -7.99
CA ALA A 53 -14.85 -7.05 -6.71
C ALA A 53 -14.45 -6.13 -5.55
N THR A 54 -13.55 -5.19 -5.82
CA THR A 54 -13.02 -4.25 -4.82
C THR A 54 -12.97 -2.86 -5.45
N PRO A 55 -14.11 -2.15 -5.55
CA PRO A 55 -14.12 -0.80 -6.11
C PRO A 55 -13.33 0.14 -5.20
N ARG A 56 -12.39 0.86 -5.81
CA ARG A 56 -11.52 1.81 -5.12
C ARG A 56 -11.36 3.08 -5.96
N HIS A 57 -12.50 3.58 -6.44
CA HIS A 57 -12.56 4.84 -7.18
C HIS A 57 -12.52 6.03 -6.21
N GLY A 58 -12.03 7.17 -6.65
CA GLY A 58 -11.82 8.34 -5.81
C GLY A 58 -10.35 8.52 -5.47
N LYS A 59 -10.00 8.74 -4.22
CA LYS A 59 -8.62 9.02 -3.80
C LYS A 59 -8.10 7.88 -2.92
N PRO A 60 -7.42 6.86 -3.49
CA PRO A 60 -6.86 5.74 -2.73
C PRO A 60 -5.69 6.16 -1.83
N VAL A 61 -5.61 5.60 -0.64
CA VAL A 61 -4.67 6.01 0.42
C VAL A 61 -3.21 5.80 0.03
N GLU A 62 -2.87 4.63 -0.50
CA GLU A 62 -1.49 4.29 -0.91
C GLU A 62 -1.04 5.11 -2.12
N ILE A 63 -1.95 5.36 -3.06
CA ILE A 63 -1.66 6.20 -4.24
C ILE A 63 -1.29 7.62 -3.79
N ASN A 64 -2.03 8.16 -2.83
CA ASN A 64 -1.76 9.50 -2.31
C ASN A 64 -0.53 9.56 -1.39
N ALA A 65 -0.20 8.48 -0.70
CA ALA A 65 1.07 8.35 0.02
C ALA A 65 2.27 8.32 -0.96
N LEU A 66 2.17 7.56 -2.04
CA LEU A 66 3.18 7.50 -3.11
C LEU A 66 3.32 8.84 -3.83
N TRP A 67 2.19 9.51 -4.12
CA TRP A 67 2.19 10.84 -4.74
C TRP A 67 2.94 11.87 -3.90
N TYR A 68 2.66 11.94 -2.60
CA TYR A 68 3.40 12.79 -1.68
C TYR A 68 4.91 12.51 -1.71
N ASN A 69 5.30 11.24 -1.69
CA ASN A 69 6.70 10.84 -1.78
C ASN A 69 7.35 11.21 -3.11
N ALA A 70 6.62 11.10 -4.22
CA ALA A 70 7.08 11.56 -5.53
C ALA A 70 7.38 13.06 -5.52
N LEU A 71 6.47 13.88 -4.97
CA LEU A 71 6.65 15.33 -4.86
C LEU A 71 7.85 15.70 -3.96
N CYS A 72 8.01 15.06 -2.80
CA CYS A 72 9.16 15.28 -1.92
C CYS A 72 10.49 14.88 -2.58
N THR A 73 10.48 13.78 -3.34
CA THR A 73 11.63 13.34 -4.12
C THR A 73 11.98 14.36 -5.20
N MET A 74 10.99 14.93 -5.87
CA MET A 74 11.21 15.98 -6.87
C MET A 74 11.76 17.26 -6.27
N ASP A 75 11.27 17.69 -5.10
CA ASP A 75 11.81 18.83 -4.36
C ASP A 75 13.29 18.61 -3.97
N MET A 76 13.61 17.40 -3.48
CA MET A 76 14.98 17.02 -3.15
C MET A 76 15.90 17.05 -4.39
N LEU A 77 15.47 16.48 -5.52
CA LEU A 77 16.23 16.44 -6.77
C LEU A 77 16.41 17.84 -7.36
N GLN A 78 15.37 18.66 -7.32
CA GLN A 78 15.38 20.06 -7.76
C GLN A 78 16.43 20.86 -6.99
N THR A 79 16.41 20.80 -5.66
CA THR A 79 17.42 21.41 -4.80
C THR A 79 18.82 20.90 -5.13
N LYS A 80 19.02 19.59 -5.26
CA LYS A 80 20.31 18.97 -5.59
C LYS A 80 20.86 19.39 -6.96
N PHE A 81 20.00 19.67 -7.92
CA PHE A 81 20.42 20.07 -9.27
C PHE A 81 20.53 21.57 -9.47
N GLY A 82 20.24 22.37 -8.43
CA GLY A 82 20.34 23.82 -8.46
C GLY A 82 19.21 24.51 -9.23
N ASP A 83 18.03 23.90 -9.24
CA ASP A 83 16.81 24.47 -9.79
C ASP A 83 16.09 25.22 -8.66
N ASN A 84 15.84 26.52 -8.78
CA ASN A 84 15.31 27.37 -7.71
C ASN A 84 13.78 27.53 -7.80
N ASP A 85 13.06 26.50 -8.13
CA ASP A 85 11.59 26.48 -8.17
C ASP A 85 11.04 25.77 -6.93
N ASP A 86 10.13 26.38 -6.18
CA ASP A 86 9.51 25.82 -4.97
C ASP A 86 8.20 25.07 -5.23
N SER A 87 7.82 24.89 -6.49
CA SER A 87 6.49 24.37 -6.85
C SER A 87 6.21 22.96 -6.29
N TYR A 88 7.20 22.08 -6.27
CA TYR A 88 7.03 20.73 -5.71
C TYR A 88 6.86 20.75 -4.19
N ARG A 89 7.61 21.60 -3.49
CA ARG A 89 7.51 21.78 -2.04
C ARG A 89 6.15 22.35 -1.64
N GLN A 90 5.67 23.35 -2.38
CA GLN A 90 4.36 23.95 -2.15
C GLN A 90 3.24 22.93 -2.37
N LEU A 91 3.33 22.15 -3.45
CA LEU A 91 2.37 21.12 -3.75
C LEU A 91 2.41 19.98 -2.72
N ALA A 92 3.59 19.51 -2.30
CA ALA A 92 3.73 18.52 -1.23
C ALA A 92 3.11 19.02 0.08
N SER A 93 3.26 20.31 0.40
CA SER A 93 2.65 20.93 1.58
C SER A 93 1.12 20.92 1.51
N LEU A 94 0.55 21.23 0.34
CA LEU A 94 -0.89 21.14 0.09
C LEU A 94 -1.39 19.70 0.26
N VAL A 95 -0.72 18.72 -0.40
CA VAL A 95 -1.05 17.30 -0.29
C VAL A 95 -1.03 16.84 1.17
N LYS A 96 0.02 17.17 1.92
CA LYS A 96 0.12 16.81 3.35
C LYS A 96 -1.04 17.35 4.17
N THR A 97 -1.42 18.60 3.94
CA THR A 97 -2.54 19.25 4.65
C THR A 97 -3.87 18.56 4.31
N SER A 98 -4.13 18.33 3.03
CA SER A 98 -5.34 17.68 2.54
C SER A 98 -5.42 16.22 3.00
N PHE A 99 -4.32 15.49 2.96
CA PHE A 99 -4.23 14.10 3.41
C PHE A 99 -4.62 13.97 4.89
N ASN A 100 -3.99 14.75 5.76
CA ASN A 100 -4.30 14.71 7.20
C ASN A 100 -5.74 15.10 7.54
N LYS A 101 -6.32 16.02 6.75
CA LYS A 101 -7.69 16.46 6.95
C LYS A 101 -8.71 15.42 6.50
N ARG A 102 -8.42 14.67 5.43
CA ARG A 102 -9.41 13.83 4.75
C ARG A 102 -9.29 12.36 5.09
N PHE A 103 -8.06 11.84 5.24
CA PHE A 103 -7.85 10.39 5.40
C PHE A 103 -7.93 9.89 6.84
N TRP A 104 -7.69 10.73 7.84
CA TRP A 104 -7.74 10.26 9.22
C TRP A 104 -9.18 10.08 9.70
N ASN A 105 -9.52 8.85 10.12
CA ASN A 105 -10.81 8.51 10.69
C ASN A 105 -10.69 8.38 12.21
N GLU A 106 -11.22 9.35 12.94
CA GLU A 106 -11.18 9.39 14.41
C GLU A 106 -11.97 8.22 15.06
N ASN A 107 -12.95 7.64 14.34
CA ASN A 107 -13.77 6.55 14.86
C ASN A 107 -13.03 5.21 14.89
N THR A 108 -12.19 4.96 13.88
CA THR A 108 -11.44 3.70 13.74
C THR A 108 -10.00 3.82 14.25
N GLY A 109 -9.47 5.03 14.41
CA GLY A 109 -8.05 5.28 14.69
C GLY A 109 -7.13 4.86 13.55
N CYS A 110 -7.65 4.82 12.31
CA CYS A 110 -6.96 4.43 11.08
C CYS A 110 -7.21 5.43 9.96
N LEU A 111 -6.65 5.17 8.79
CA LEU A 111 -6.95 5.92 7.58
C LEU A 111 -8.14 5.29 6.84
N TYR A 112 -8.98 6.13 6.23
CA TYR A 112 -9.88 5.69 5.17
C TYR A 112 -9.05 5.03 4.06
N ASP A 113 -9.54 3.92 3.50
CA ASP A 113 -8.89 3.26 2.37
C ASP A 113 -9.03 4.09 1.08
N VAL A 114 -10.21 4.68 0.88
CA VAL A 114 -10.49 5.63 -0.20
C VAL A 114 -11.31 6.79 0.34
N VAL A 115 -10.92 8.02 0.06
CA VAL A 115 -11.75 9.20 0.29
C VAL A 115 -12.43 9.62 -1.03
N ASP A 116 -13.51 10.40 -0.93
CA ASP A 116 -14.57 10.69 -1.89
C ASP A 116 -15.70 9.62 -1.89
N GLU A 117 -15.37 8.37 -1.61
CA GLU A 117 -16.35 7.28 -1.37
C GLU A 117 -16.51 6.95 0.13
N ASP A 118 -15.72 7.59 1.00
CA ASP A 118 -15.71 7.42 2.46
C ASP A 118 -15.57 5.94 2.90
N ASP A 119 -14.74 5.17 2.18
CA ASP A 119 -14.45 3.77 2.50
C ASP A 119 -13.56 3.67 3.74
N ASP A 120 -14.15 3.38 4.88
CA ASP A 120 -13.48 3.22 6.17
C ASP A 120 -12.99 1.79 6.44
N THR A 121 -13.01 0.93 5.44
CA THR A 121 -12.58 -0.46 5.51
C THR A 121 -11.11 -0.56 5.94
N ILE A 122 -10.83 -1.38 6.95
CA ILE A 122 -9.45 -1.62 7.39
C ILE A 122 -8.77 -2.55 6.37
N ARG A 123 -7.88 -1.96 5.58
CA ARG A 123 -7.06 -2.61 4.56
C ARG A 123 -5.59 -2.32 4.77
N PRO A 124 -4.68 -3.13 4.20
CA PRO A 124 -3.23 -2.98 4.40
C PRO A 124 -2.64 -1.76 3.69
N ASN A 125 -3.36 -1.14 2.76
CA ASN A 125 -2.90 -0.03 1.92
C ASN A 125 -2.37 1.15 2.72
N GLN A 126 -2.98 1.45 3.87
CA GLN A 126 -2.58 2.53 4.77
C GLN A 126 -1.14 2.40 5.29
N ILE A 127 -0.53 1.19 5.23
CA ILE A 127 0.85 0.99 5.69
C ILE A 127 1.85 1.81 4.88
N TYR A 128 1.55 2.13 3.62
CA TYR A 128 2.40 2.97 2.78
C TYR A 128 2.49 4.41 3.26
N ALA A 129 1.48 4.94 3.94
CA ALA A 129 1.53 6.27 4.55
C ALA A 129 2.57 6.34 5.69
N VAL A 130 2.96 5.20 6.25
CA VAL A 130 3.96 5.08 7.33
C VAL A 130 5.31 4.62 6.81
N SER A 131 5.35 3.61 5.93
CA SER A 131 6.58 2.91 5.51
C SER A 131 7.46 3.72 4.55
N LEU A 132 6.87 4.62 3.78
CA LEU A 132 7.58 5.39 2.77
C LEU A 132 8.55 6.41 3.41
N PRO A 133 9.63 6.83 2.70
CA PRO A 133 10.67 7.72 3.24
C PRO A 133 10.15 9.05 3.77
N PHE A 134 9.18 9.65 3.09
CA PHE A 134 8.57 10.91 3.50
C PHE A 134 7.15 10.65 3.99
N THR A 135 6.87 11.01 5.26
CA THR A 135 5.56 10.77 5.84
C THR A 135 4.79 12.05 6.12
N MET A 136 3.47 11.93 6.08
CA MET A 136 2.56 13.05 6.30
C MET A 136 2.02 13.10 7.73
N LEU A 137 1.97 11.94 8.41
CA LEU A 137 1.33 11.74 9.70
C LEU A 137 2.24 12.10 10.87
N ASP A 138 1.65 12.36 12.04
CA ASP A 138 2.34 12.41 13.31
C ASP A 138 2.67 10.98 13.83
N LYS A 139 3.51 10.90 14.87
CA LYS A 139 4.01 9.62 15.40
C LYS A 139 2.92 8.78 16.06
N GLU A 140 1.96 9.40 16.67
CA GLU A 140 0.83 8.74 17.35
C GLU A 140 -0.05 8.04 16.31
N ARG A 141 -0.38 8.72 15.22
CA ARG A 141 -1.15 8.15 14.10
C ARG A 141 -0.36 7.06 13.37
N GLU A 142 0.93 7.27 13.12
CA GLU A 142 1.78 6.23 12.53
C GLU A 142 1.78 4.95 13.39
N LYS A 143 1.89 5.10 14.71
CA LYS A 143 1.88 3.96 15.65
C LYS A 143 0.52 3.25 15.65
N ALA A 144 -0.58 3.98 15.71
CA ALA A 144 -1.93 3.43 15.70
C ALA A 144 -2.19 2.59 14.44
N ILE A 145 -1.78 3.08 13.27
CA ILE A 145 -1.88 2.33 12.01
C ILE A 145 -1.10 1.02 12.07
N VAL A 146 0.17 1.08 12.51
CA VAL A 146 1.01 -0.14 12.57
C VAL A 146 0.46 -1.15 13.56
N ASP A 147 -0.06 -0.70 14.71
CA ASP A 147 -0.67 -1.58 15.71
C ASP A 147 -1.92 -2.25 15.16
N THR A 148 -2.81 -1.51 14.51
CA THR A 148 -4.02 -2.05 13.89
C THR A 148 -3.69 -3.04 12.76
N VAL A 149 -2.74 -2.72 11.88
CA VAL A 149 -2.31 -3.63 10.81
C VAL A 149 -1.68 -4.89 11.39
N THR A 150 -0.91 -4.77 12.48
CA THR A 150 -0.31 -5.92 13.16
C THR A 150 -1.38 -6.84 13.74
N ASP A 151 -2.34 -6.27 14.44
CA ASP A 151 -3.39 -7.02 15.14
C ASP A 151 -4.38 -7.70 14.18
N LYS A 152 -4.88 -6.95 13.20
CA LYS A 152 -5.97 -7.41 12.33
C LYS A 152 -5.51 -8.07 11.03
N LEU A 153 -4.41 -7.63 10.45
CA LEU A 153 -4.07 -8.01 9.09
C LEU A 153 -2.83 -8.91 8.96
N TYR A 154 -1.89 -8.86 9.89
CA TYR A 154 -0.68 -9.66 9.79
C TYR A 154 -0.96 -11.15 10.11
N VAL A 155 -0.49 -12.04 9.21
CA VAL A 155 -0.67 -13.51 9.32
C VAL A 155 0.65 -14.29 9.15
N GLY A 156 1.76 -13.63 9.36
CA GLY A 156 3.09 -14.25 9.21
C GLY A 156 3.64 -14.17 7.80
N CYS A 157 2.99 -14.78 6.80
CA CYS A 157 3.47 -14.78 5.42
C CYS A 157 2.98 -13.58 4.58
N GLY A 158 2.18 -12.69 5.15
CA GLY A 158 1.62 -11.54 4.45
C GLY A 158 0.69 -10.71 5.32
N LEU A 159 0.06 -9.72 4.71
CA LEU A 159 -1.04 -8.97 5.30
C LEU A 159 -2.35 -9.32 4.60
N ARG A 160 -3.40 -9.59 5.37
CA ARG A 160 -4.76 -9.72 4.84
C ARG A 160 -5.14 -8.49 4.04
N SER A 161 -5.80 -8.69 2.93
CA SER A 161 -6.31 -7.61 2.08
C SER A 161 -7.55 -6.92 2.65
N LEU A 162 -8.18 -7.53 3.66
CA LEU A 162 -9.39 -7.04 4.33
C LEU A 162 -9.40 -7.51 5.79
N ASP A 163 -9.92 -6.65 6.69
CA ASP A 163 -10.20 -6.97 8.10
C ASP A 163 -11.08 -8.23 8.20
N PRO A 164 -10.73 -9.24 9.01
CA PRO A 164 -11.53 -10.44 9.19
C PRO A 164 -12.92 -10.17 9.79
N ASP A 165 -13.13 -9.04 10.46
CA ASP A 165 -14.44 -8.66 11.02
C ASP A 165 -15.37 -8.01 9.97
N HIS A 166 -14.89 -7.76 8.76
CA HIS A 166 -15.69 -7.14 7.70
C HIS A 166 -16.68 -8.15 7.10
N LYS A 167 -17.90 -7.70 6.80
CA LYS A 167 -19.00 -8.54 6.24
C LYS A 167 -18.64 -9.24 4.93
N ASP A 168 -17.77 -8.65 4.12
CA ASP A 168 -17.34 -9.17 2.82
C ASP A 168 -15.99 -9.91 2.91
N TYR A 169 -15.61 -10.36 4.10
CA TYR A 169 -14.36 -11.11 4.30
C TYR A 169 -14.45 -12.52 3.70
N HIS A 170 -13.56 -12.80 2.75
CA HIS A 170 -13.45 -14.08 2.03
C HIS A 170 -11.99 -14.57 2.07
N PRO A 171 -11.59 -15.27 3.14
CA PRO A 171 -10.17 -15.57 3.39
C PRO A 171 -9.58 -16.67 2.53
N ILE A 172 -10.40 -17.56 1.93
CA ILE A 172 -9.93 -18.78 1.28
C ILE A 172 -10.00 -18.67 -0.24
N TYR A 173 -8.83 -18.73 -0.90
CA TYR A 173 -8.72 -18.68 -2.36
C TYR A 173 -8.86 -20.06 -2.99
N ILE A 174 -10.12 -20.54 -3.14
CA ILE A 174 -10.41 -21.88 -3.66
C ILE A 174 -11.73 -21.91 -4.45
N GLY A 175 -11.85 -22.90 -5.34
CA GLY A 175 -13.09 -23.16 -6.07
C GLY A 175 -13.12 -22.62 -7.50
N SER A 176 -14.29 -22.21 -8.00
CA SER A 176 -14.46 -21.65 -9.33
C SER A 176 -13.71 -20.31 -9.47
N LEU A 177 -13.46 -19.88 -10.72
CA LEU A 177 -12.84 -18.59 -11.00
C LEU A 177 -13.55 -17.45 -10.25
N SER A 178 -14.85 -17.37 -10.36
CA SER A 178 -15.65 -16.32 -9.69
C SER A 178 -15.48 -16.32 -8.15
N LYS A 179 -15.40 -17.51 -7.51
CA LYS A 179 -15.15 -17.59 -6.06
C LYS A 179 -13.76 -17.13 -5.69
N ARG A 180 -12.76 -17.50 -6.50
CA ARG A 180 -11.37 -17.06 -6.29
C ARG A 180 -11.22 -15.56 -6.50
N ASP A 181 -11.81 -15.03 -7.56
CA ASP A 181 -11.80 -13.59 -7.86
C ASP A 181 -12.47 -12.78 -6.75
N HIS A 182 -13.53 -13.30 -6.15
CA HIS A 182 -14.16 -12.67 -4.99
C HIS A 182 -13.23 -12.62 -3.77
N ALA A 183 -12.44 -13.67 -3.52
CA ALA A 183 -11.53 -13.73 -2.38
C ALA A 183 -10.23 -12.93 -2.58
N TYR A 184 -9.83 -12.67 -3.82
CA TYR A 184 -8.48 -12.26 -4.19
C TYR A 184 -7.99 -10.98 -3.49
N HIS A 185 -8.89 -10.00 -3.30
CA HIS A 185 -8.61 -8.77 -2.55
C HIS A 185 -9.59 -8.54 -1.39
N GLN A 186 -10.30 -9.60 -0.97
CA GLN A 186 -11.33 -9.53 0.07
C GLN A 186 -11.04 -10.48 1.24
N GLY A 187 -9.77 -10.68 1.58
CA GLY A 187 -9.42 -11.48 2.75
C GLY A 187 -8.14 -12.30 2.61
N THR A 188 -7.73 -12.67 1.39
CA THR A 188 -6.43 -13.30 1.18
C THR A 188 -5.29 -12.43 1.68
N ALA A 189 -4.22 -13.04 2.16
CA ALA A 189 -3.02 -12.34 2.61
C ALA A 189 -1.99 -12.24 1.48
N TRP A 190 -1.31 -11.10 1.38
CA TRP A 190 -0.39 -10.76 0.31
C TRP A 190 1.04 -10.61 0.82
N GLY A 191 1.95 -11.42 0.27
CA GLY A 191 3.35 -11.48 0.70
C GLY A 191 4.14 -10.20 0.41
N PHE A 192 3.87 -9.51 -0.70
CA PHE A 192 4.60 -8.29 -1.06
C PHE A 192 4.44 -7.14 -0.06
N LEU A 193 3.36 -7.13 0.69
CA LEU A 193 3.09 -6.10 1.70
C LEU A 193 4.01 -6.18 2.92
N LEU A 194 4.69 -7.32 3.13
CA LEU A 194 5.61 -7.51 4.26
C LEU A 194 6.74 -6.48 4.27
N GLY A 195 7.30 -6.13 3.12
CA GLY A 195 8.38 -5.15 3.07
C GLY A 195 7.96 -3.78 3.60
N GLY A 196 6.78 -3.30 3.18
CA GLY A 196 6.18 -2.08 3.72
C GLY A 196 5.89 -2.20 5.22
N PHE A 197 5.28 -3.31 5.64
CA PHE A 197 4.96 -3.57 7.04
C PHE A 197 6.18 -3.59 7.95
N ILE A 198 7.22 -4.36 7.63
CA ILE A 198 8.45 -4.42 8.42
C ILE A 198 9.14 -3.04 8.51
N SER A 199 9.17 -2.31 7.39
CA SER A 199 9.73 -0.94 7.37
C SER A 199 8.97 0.00 8.32
N ALA A 200 7.64 -0.05 8.31
CA ALA A 200 6.77 0.73 9.18
C ALA A 200 6.92 0.30 10.64
N TYR A 201 6.94 -1.02 10.91
CA TYR A 201 7.14 -1.58 12.24
C TYR A 201 8.45 -1.09 12.88
N VAL A 202 9.56 -1.18 12.16
CA VAL A 202 10.88 -0.71 12.64
C VAL A 202 10.87 0.81 12.85
N LYS A 203 10.19 1.56 11.99
CA LYS A 203 10.10 3.01 12.10
C LYS A 203 9.40 3.46 13.38
N VAL A 204 8.22 2.92 13.67
CA VAL A 204 7.41 3.36 14.83
C VAL A 204 7.92 2.86 16.17
N ASN A 205 8.59 1.71 16.19
CA ASN A 205 9.19 1.13 17.41
C ASN A 205 10.65 1.57 17.63
N GLY A 206 11.21 2.37 16.71
CA GLY A 206 12.59 2.85 16.78
C GLY A 206 13.60 1.86 16.20
N ARG A 207 14.72 2.37 15.68
CA ARG A 207 15.79 1.57 15.07
C ARG A 207 16.78 1.07 16.12
N THR A 208 16.35 0.16 16.98
CA THR A 208 17.16 -0.48 18.02
C THR A 208 17.48 -1.92 17.65
N LYS A 209 18.46 -2.54 18.34
CA LYS A 209 18.75 -3.97 18.18
C LYS A 209 17.55 -4.84 18.57
N GLU A 210 16.83 -4.45 19.59
CA GLU A 210 15.64 -5.16 20.07
C GLU A 210 14.53 -5.15 19.00
N THR A 211 14.24 -3.97 18.44
CA THR A 211 13.26 -3.84 17.34
C THR A 211 13.68 -4.67 16.12
N ALA A 212 14.98 -4.67 15.77
CA ALA A 212 15.49 -5.47 14.66
C ALA A 212 15.29 -6.98 14.91
N LEU A 213 15.53 -7.47 16.12
CA LEU A 213 15.28 -8.86 16.50
C LEU A 213 13.78 -9.21 16.46
N CYS A 214 12.92 -8.31 16.87
CA CYS A 214 11.46 -8.50 16.76
C CYS A 214 11.02 -8.55 15.29
N ALA A 215 11.51 -7.62 14.47
CA ALA A 215 11.22 -7.57 13.04
C ALA A 215 11.72 -8.84 12.32
N ASP A 216 12.90 -9.34 12.68
CA ASP A 216 13.45 -10.58 12.16
C ASP A 216 12.55 -11.79 12.46
N LYS A 217 12.00 -11.89 13.67
CA LYS A 217 11.05 -12.94 14.07
C LYS A 217 9.73 -12.86 13.30
N LEU A 218 9.28 -11.67 12.92
CA LEU A 218 8.09 -11.52 12.07
C LEU A 218 8.29 -12.13 10.67
N LEU A 219 9.50 -12.44 10.27
CA LEU A 219 9.81 -13.11 9.00
C LEU A 219 9.98 -14.64 9.14
N ASP A 220 9.92 -15.21 10.34
CA ASP A 220 10.08 -16.67 10.54
C ASP A 220 9.05 -17.49 9.75
N PRO A 221 7.75 -17.12 9.69
CA PRO A 221 6.78 -17.89 8.88
C PRO A 221 7.12 -17.89 7.39
N VAL A 222 7.74 -16.83 6.87
CA VAL A 222 8.22 -16.79 5.48
C VAL A 222 9.41 -17.74 5.30
N ARG A 223 10.32 -17.82 6.26
CA ARG A 223 11.45 -18.77 6.22
C ARG A 223 10.96 -20.21 6.18
N GLU A 224 9.95 -20.55 6.98
CA GLU A 224 9.30 -21.86 6.95
C GLU A 224 8.62 -22.14 5.60
N HIS A 225 7.93 -21.14 5.04
CA HIS A 225 7.29 -21.22 3.73
C HIS A 225 8.31 -21.53 2.61
N LEU A 226 9.50 -20.93 2.64
CA LEU A 226 10.57 -21.20 1.67
C LEU A 226 11.01 -22.67 1.61
N LEU A 227 10.79 -23.43 2.68
CA LEU A 227 11.14 -24.86 2.77
C LEU A 227 9.98 -25.78 2.39
N ASN A 228 8.75 -25.33 2.53
CA ASN A 228 7.55 -26.18 2.45
C ASN A 228 6.74 -25.99 1.16
N ASN A 229 6.77 -24.79 0.58
CA ASN A 229 6.08 -24.47 -0.67
C ASN A 229 7.10 -23.94 -1.66
N CYS A 230 6.96 -24.26 -2.93
CA CYS A 230 7.82 -23.73 -4.00
C CYS A 230 9.25 -23.41 -3.53
N ILE A 231 9.99 -24.43 -3.17
CA ILE A 231 11.30 -24.36 -2.49
C ILE A 231 12.16 -23.20 -3.01
N GLY A 232 12.47 -22.24 -2.12
CA GLY A 232 13.30 -21.09 -2.44
C GLY A 232 12.56 -19.92 -3.08
N SER A 233 11.21 -19.92 -3.11
CA SER A 233 10.41 -18.79 -3.58
C SER A 233 9.23 -18.52 -2.64
N ILE A 234 8.50 -17.43 -2.90
CA ILE A 234 7.36 -16.99 -2.09
C ILE A 234 6.12 -16.91 -2.97
N CYS A 235 5.03 -17.51 -2.51
CA CYS A 235 3.74 -17.43 -3.19
C CYS A 235 3.25 -15.97 -3.29
N GLU A 236 2.38 -15.75 -4.26
CA GLU A 236 1.72 -14.46 -4.48
C GLU A 236 0.83 -14.08 -3.30
N ILE A 237 -0.06 -15.00 -2.93
CA ILE A 237 -1.04 -14.84 -1.87
C ILE A 237 -1.05 -16.07 -0.96
N PHE A 238 -1.72 -15.89 0.18
CA PHE A 238 -1.98 -16.95 1.15
C PHE A 238 -3.45 -16.89 1.57
N ASP A 239 -4.01 -18.01 2.00
CA ASP A 239 -5.32 -17.98 2.64
C ASP A 239 -5.27 -17.07 3.88
N GLY A 240 -6.26 -16.19 4.03
CA GLY A 240 -6.32 -15.24 5.15
C GLY A 240 -6.53 -15.90 6.51
N ASP A 241 -7.12 -17.11 6.54
CA ASP A 241 -7.31 -17.93 7.74
C ASP A 241 -6.30 -19.08 7.82
N ALA A 242 -6.03 -19.51 9.04
CA ALA A 242 -5.15 -20.65 9.29
C ALA A 242 -5.61 -21.91 8.54
N PRO A 243 -4.68 -22.70 8.00
CA PRO A 243 -3.23 -22.67 8.20
C PRO A 243 -2.45 -21.75 7.22
N HIS A 244 -3.10 -20.77 6.57
CA HIS A 244 -2.49 -19.80 5.66
C HIS A 244 -1.77 -20.47 4.47
N ASN A 245 -2.46 -21.37 3.78
CA ASN A 245 -1.88 -22.08 2.64
C ASN A 245 -1.49 -21.09 1.53
N GLY A 246 -0.33 -21.31 0.92
CA GLY A 246 0.12 -20.58 -0.25
C GLY A 246 -0.82 -20.80 -1.46
N ARG A 247 -1.17 -19.73 -2.17
CA ARG A 247 -2.08 -19.70 -3.32
C ARG A 247 -1.56 -18.77 -4.42
N GLY A 248 -2.34 -18.67 -5.49
CA GLY A 248 -1.97 -17.84 -6.63
C GLY A 248 -0.75 -18.34 -7.37
N CYS A 249 0.10 -17.43 -7.83
CA CYS A 249 1.39 -17.78 -8.41
C CYS A 249 2.32 -18.30 -7.31
N TYR A 250 2.94 -19.46 -7.54
CA TYR A 250 3.81 -20.11 -6.56
C TYR A 250 5.18 -19.42 -6.39
N ALA A 251 5.55 -18.53 -7.31
CA ALA A 251 6.82 -17.81 -7.30
C ALA A 251 6.59 -16.37 -7.78
N GLN A 252 6.32 -15.47 -6.84
CA GLN A 252 5.95 -14.09 -7.15
C GLN A 252 7.11 -13.14 -6.88
N ALA A 253 7.53 -12.43 -7.94
CA ALA A 253 8.70 -11.56 -7.89
C ALA A 253 8.62 -10.45 -6.83
N TRP A 254 7.49 -9.75 -6.73
CA TRP A 254 7.33 -8.69 -5.73
C TRP A 254 7.31 -9.19 -4.28
N SER A 255 6.76 -10.41 -4.03
CA SER A 255 6.83 -11.02 -2.70
C SER A 255 8.28 -11.31 -2.30
N VAL A 256 9.06 -11.90 -3.24
CA VAL A 256 10.49 -12.16 -3.04
C VAL A 256 11.28 -10.87 -2.86
N GLY A 257 11.05 -9.87 -3.74
CA GLY A 257 11.76 -8.59 -3.70
C GLY A 257 11.53 -7.81 -2.41
N GLU A 258 10.29 -7.75 -1.94
CA GLU A 258 9.95 -7.03 -0.72
C GLU A 258 10.46 -7.73 0.55
N VAL A 259 10.41 -9.05 0.61
CA VAL A 259 11.01 -9.79 1.74
C VAL A 259 12.54 -9.64 1.72
N LEU A 260 13.18 -9.76 0.54
CA LEU A 260 14.63 -9.59 0.42
C LEU A 260 15.09 -8.19 0.84
N ARG A 261 14.26 -7.17 0.64
CA ARG A 261 14.54 -5.78 1.06
C ARG A 261 14.56 -5.61 2.60
N CYS A 262 14.00 -6.54 3.35
CA CYS A 262 13.97 -6.50 4.82
C CYS A 262 15.28 -7.00 5.47
N TYR A 263 16.17 -7.64 4.68
CA TYR A 263 17.49 -8.10 5.12
C TYR A 263 18.58 -7.08 4.73
#